data_f011f2ce708dc85fe1688bc179739da9
#
_entry.id   f011f2ce708dc85fe1688bc179739da9
#
_cell.length_a   1.000
_cell.length_b   1.000
_cell.length_c   1.000
_cell.angle_alpha   90.00
_cell.angle_beta   90.00
_cell.angle_gamma   90.00
#
_symmetry.space_group_name_H-M   'P 1'
#
loop_
_entity.id
_entity.type
_entity.pdbx_description
1 polymer ?
#
loop_
_entity_poly.entity_id
_entity_poly.type
_entity_poly.pdbx_seq_one_letter_code
_entity_poly.pdbx_strand_id
1 'polypeptide(L)'
;MVNVNLHNKKVIVTGGNGYLGSHLVNSLKESGAEVFIFDQKMKGVKNEVCIDITDKTKVEKIIKELKPQIIFHLAASLNRNRDFTNHDKIMQVNYFGTVNLLLALEDIDYDNFVFTSTSEIYGSNKAPFNENMLPLPASPYSLSKVCAENLIKTFSETYKKNYTILRLFNFFGKNMSDEFFIPQLLKSLKNDETFKMTKGEQERDFLYIDDIIQALLLTVNNEKAKNEIFNVCSGNSVTLKDFAVECKHIISSNSMIDFGALPYRENEVWNMVGDNSKIKRELGFKVNFDVKEIIKEIVSRD
;
A
#
# COMPACT_ATOMS: atom_id res chain seq x y z
N MET A 1 4.52 1.80 -18.58
CA MET A 1 4.23 2.77 -17.49
C MET A 1 3.15 3.74 -17.94
N VAL A 2 2.26 4.15 -17.06
CA VAL A 2 1.25 5.18 -17.36
C VAL A 2 1.97 6.51 -17.56
N ASN A 3 1.74 7.15 -18.69
CA ASN A 3 2.34 8.46 -18.98
C ASN A 3 1.43 9.55 -18.41
N VAL A 4 1.76 10.06 -17.23
CA VAL A 4 1.04 11.17 -16.59
C VAL A 4 1.93 12.42 -16.67
N ASN A 5 1.38 13.49 -17.21
CA ASN A 5 2.10 14.77 -17.23
C ASN A 5 1.80 15.55 -15.94
N LEU A 6 2.84 15.75 -15.13
CA LEU A 6 2.79 16.46 -13.84
C LEU A 6 3.70 17.70 -13.80
N HIS A 7 4.08 18.22 -14.95
CA HIS A 7 4.91 19.43 -15.00
C HIS A 7 4.27 20.56 -14.18
N ASN A 8 5.09 21.17 -13.33
CA ASN A 8 4.70 22.27 -12.43
C ASN A 8 3.66 21.92 -11.36
N LYS A 9 3.34 20.63 -11.15
CA LYS A 9 2.50 20.20 -10.03
C LYS A 9 3.34 19.95 -8.79
N LYS A 10 2.97 20.59 -7.68
CA LYS A 10 3.52 20.28 -6.36
C LYS A 10 2.79 19.08 -5.77
N VAL A 11 3.53 18.03 -5.53
CA VAL A 11 3.00 16.75 -5.02
C VAL A 11 3.63 16.44 -3.67
N ILE A 12 2.82 16.21 -2.65
CA ILE A 12 3.28 15.69 -1.36
C ILE A 12 3.13 14.16 -1.35
N VAL A 13 4.18 13.46 -0.91
CA VAL A 13 4.14 12.04 -0.61
C VAL A 13 4.51 11.83 0.85
N THR A 14 3.53 11.51 1.70
CA THR A 14 3.80 11.15 3.08
C THR A 14 4.27 9.70 3.16
N GLY A 15 5.26 9.40 3.99
CA GLY A 15 5.91 8.08 3.97
C GLY A 15 6.74 7.84 2.71
N GLY A 16 7.19 8.92 2.06
CA GLY A 16 7.87 8.86 0.76
C GLY A 16 9.24 8.19 0.81
N ASN A 17 9.86 8.05 1.97
CA ASN A 17 11.10 7.29 2.17
C ASN A 17 10.86 5.81 2.50
N GLY A 18 9.62 5.39 2.68
CA GLY A 18 9.22 3.99 2.82
C GLY A 18 9.39 3.21 1.51
N TYR A 19 9.13 1.89 1.56
CA TYR A 19 9.26 1.03 0.39
C TYR A 19 8.39 1.49 -0.78
N LEU A 20 7.05 1.51 -0.61
CA LEU A 20 6.11 1.96 -1.63
C LEU A 20 6.34 3.44 -2.00
N GLY A 21 6.59 4.29 -0.99
CA GLY A 21 6.78 5.72 -1.17
C GLY A 21 7.97 6.05 -2.06
N SER A 22 9.11 5.36 -1.91
CA SER A 22 10.30 5.61 -2.73
C SER A 22 10.09 5.27 -4.21
N HIS A 23 9.38 4.19 -4.51
CA HIS A 23 9.00 3.85 -5.89
C HIS A 23 8.07 4.90 -6.49
N LEU A 24 7.05 5.33 -5.73
CA LEU A 24 6.14 6.37 -6.18
C LEU A 24 6.84 7.71 -6.41
N VAL A 25 7.70 8.13 -5.48
CA VAL A 25 8.49 9.39 -5.61
C VAL A 25 9.31 9.41 -6.90
N ASN A 26 9.95 8.30 -7.24
CA ASN A 26 10.73 8.20 -8.47
C ASN A 26 9.83 8.37 -9.71
N SER A 27 8.73 7.63 -9.78
CA SER A 27 7.79 7.72 -10.91
C SER A 27 7.14 9.10 -11.05
N LEU A 28 6.82 9.78 -9.94
CA LEU A 28 6.29 11.14 -9.95
C LEU A 28 7.32 12.16 -10.46
N LYS A 29 8.60 12.01 -10.05
CA LYS A 29 9.70 12.86 -10.55
C LYS A 29 9.92 12.66 -12.05
N GLU A 30 9.91 11.41 -12.52
CA GLU A 30 9.99 11.07 -13.95
C GLU A 30 8.82 11.66 -14.75
N SER A 31 7.65 11.80 -14.12
CA SER A 31 6.47 12.47 -14.70
C SER A 31 6.52 14.01 -14.66
N GLY A 32 7.62 14.59 -14.15
CA GLY A 32 7.85 16.03 -14.10
C GLY A 32 7.28 16.77 -12.90
N ALA A 33 6.82 16.05 -11.86
CA ALA A 33 6.31 16.66 -10.64
C ALA A 33 7.40 17.28 -9.76
N GLU A 34 7.06 18.39 -9.08
CA GLU A 34 7.81 18.87 -7.93
C GLU A 34 7.39 18.10 -6.68
N VAL A 35 8.13 17.03 -6.33
CA VAL A 35 7.75 16.12 -5.25
C VAL A 35 8.38 16.55 -3.93
N PHE A 36 7.53 16.70 -2.90
CA PHE A 36 7.91 16.94 -1.51
C PHE A 36 7.69 15.66 -0.70
N ILE A 37 8.75 15.17 -0.06
CA ILE A 37 8.75 13.92 0.68
C ILE A 37 8.57 14.23 2.16
N PHE A 38 7.43 13.83 2.73
CA PHE A 38 7.15 13.95 4.16
C PHE A 38 7.46 12.62 4.84
N ASP A 39 8.50 12.59 5.67
CA ASP A 39 8.91 11.38 6.39
C ASP A 39 9.61 11.74 7.71
N GLN A 40 9.61 10.82 8.67
CA GLN A 40 10.39 10.96 9.89
C GLN A 40 11.87 10.62 9.67
N LYS A 41 12.16 9.78 8.68
CA LYS A 41 13.51 9.34 8.31
C LYS A 41 13.95 10.07 7.06
N MET A 42 15.09 10.74 7.13
CA MET A 42 15.68 11.46 6.00
C MET A 42 16.67 10.57 5.25
N LYS A 43 16.67 10.68 3.93
CA LYS A 43 17.65 10.02 3.04
C LYS A 43 18.63 11.02 2.38
N GLY A 44 18.46 12.32 2.63
CA GLY A 44 19.32 13.37 2.10
C GLY A 44 19.03 13.73 0.64
N VAL A 45 17.80 13.50 0.16
CA VAL A 45 17.40 13.87 -1.20
C VAL A 45 16.66 15.21 -1.24
N LYS A 46 16.61 15.84 -2.42
CA LYS A 46 15.98 17.15 -2.60
C LYS A 46 14.49 17.12 -2.21
N ASN A 47 14.01 18.21 -1.60
CA ASN A 47 12.64 18.44 -1.14
C ASN A 47 12.16 17.42 -0.08
N GLU A 48 13.06 16.87 0.72
CA GLU A 48 12.70 16.14 1.93
C GLU A 48 12.31 17.08 3.06
N VAL A 49 11.25 16.72 3.74
CA VAL A 49 10.75 17.42 4.93
C VAL A 49 10.69 16.41 6.08
N CYS A 50 11.60 16.57 7.06
CA CYS A 50 11.58 15.77 8.28
C CYS A 50 10.36 16.16 9.13
N ILE A 51 9.34 15.32 9.10
CA ILE A 51 8.06 15.62 9.76
C ILE A 51 7.41 14.36 10.33
N ASP A 52 6.90 14.47 11.55
CA ASP A 52 5.92 13.54 12.09
C ASP A 52 4.53 14.10 11.76
N ILE A 53 3.71 13.32 11.06
CA ILE A 53 2.34 13.74 10.69
C ILE A 53 1.42 13.89 11.91
N THR A 54 1.84 13.41 13.09
CA THR A 54 1.12 13.63 14.35
C THR A 54 1.38 15.04 14.95
N ASP A 55 2.43 15.74 14.48
CA ASP A 55 2.69 17.14 14.83
C ASP A 55 1.79 18.09 14.01
N LYS A 56 0.60 18.33 14.52
CA LYS A 56 -0.42 19.18 13.88
C LYS A 56 0.13 20.54 13.46
N THR A 57 0.84 21.23 14.34
CA THR A 57 1.34 22.59 14.10
C THR A 57 2.32 22.64 12.95
N LYS A 58 3.24 21.68 12.93
CA LYS A 58 4.25 21.59 11.88
C LYS A 58 3.63 21.19 10.53
N VAL A 59 2.68 20.24 10.53
CA VAL A 59 1.94 19.83 9.34
C VAL A 59 1.18 21.01 8.73
N GLU A 60 0.42 21.73 9.55
CA GLU A 60 -0.36 22.89 9.11
C GLU A 60 0.52 23.99 8.49
N LYS A 61 1.60 24.34 9.20
CA LYS A 61 2.54 25.35 8.71
C LYS A 61 3.09 24.99 7.32
N ILE A 62 3.63 23.80 7.18
CA ILE A 62 4.31 23.38 5.95
C ILE A 62 3.33 23.24 4.78
N ILE A 63 2.15 22.65 5.00
CA ILE A 63 1.13 22.50 3.95
C ILE A 63 0.64 23.87 3.46
N LYS A 64 0.41 24.85 4.36
CA LYS A 64 0.02 26.22 3.99
C LYS A 64 1.10 26.95 3.19
N GLU A 65 2.38 26.71 3.48
CA GLU A 65 3.50 27.26 2.72
C GLU A 65 3.63 26.62 1.33
N LEU A 66 3.50 25.30 1.24
CA LEU A 66 3.68 24.55 -0.01
C LEU A 66 2.51 24.68 -0.97
N LYS A 67 1.28 24.67 -0.47
CA LYS A 67 0.03 24.66 -1.25
C LYS A 67 0.05 23.58 -2.33
N PRO A 68 0.08 22.28 -1.94
CA PRO A 68 0.20 21.17 -2.87
C PRO A 68 -1.06 21.03 -3.71
N GLN A 69 -0.93 20.54 -4.95
CA GLN A 69 -2.05 20.18 -5.79
C GLN A 69 -2.46 18.71 -5.64
N ILE A 70 -1.53 17.83 -5.30
CA ILE A 70 -1.81 16.40 -5.14
C ILE A 70 -1.14 15.91 -3.87
N ILE A 71 -1.85 15.12 -3.11
CA ILE A 71 -1.33 14.50 -1.89
C ILE A 71 -1.46 12.99 -1.99
N PHE A 72 -0.34 12.26 -1.93
CA PHE A 72 -0.32 10.82 -1.74
C PHE A 72 -0.03 10.53 -0.27
N HIS A 73 -1.04 10.04 0.43
CA HIS A 73 -0.92 9.73 1.85
C HIS A 73 -0.64 8.23 2.04
N LEU A 74 0.67 7.90 2.15
CA LEU A 74 1.17 6.54 2.34
C LEU A 74 1.71 6.30 3.75
N ALA A 75 2.00 7.36 4.52
CA ALA A 75 2.51 7.23 5.87
C ALA A 75 1.55 6.44 6.75
N ALA A 76 2.06 5.40 7.39
CA ALA A 76 1.31 4.58 8.32
C ALA A 76 2.21 3.85 9.31
N SER A 77 1.71 3.59 10.51
CA SER A 77 2.26 2.60 11.43
C SER A 77 1.76 1.22 11.02
N LEU A 78 2.66 0.40 10.47
CA LEU A 78 2.40 -0.94 9.95
C LEU A 78 2.65 -2.00 11.03
N ASN A 79 1.88 -2.00 12.09
CA ASN A 79 1.90 -3.09 13.06
C ASN A 79 0.70 -4.01 12.80
N ARG A 80 0.97 -5.21 12.30
CA ARG A 80 -0.04 -6.21 11.94
C ARG A 80 -0.38 -7.16 13.08
N ASN A 81 0.14 -6.92 14.29
CA ASN A 81 -0.28 -7.66 15.47
C ASN A 81 -1.77 -7.44 15.71
N ARG A 82 -2.47 -8.48 16.11
CA ARG A 82 -3.91 -8.42 16.35
C ARG A 82 -4.26 -8.09 17.79
N ASP A 83 -3.26 -8.08 18.68
CA ASP A 83 -3.41 -7.58 20.04
C ASP A 83 -3.53 -6.04 20.05
N PHE A 84 -4.16 -5.52 21.11
CA PHE A 84 -4.40 -4.08 21.26
C PHE A 84 -3.24 -3.34 21.95
N THR A 85 -2.11 -3.97 22.20
CA THR A 85 -0.97 -3.38 22.91
C THR A 85 -0.45 -2.10 22.25
N ASN A 86 -0.50 -2.02 20.92
CA ASN A 86 -0.03 -0.87 20.15
C ASN A 86 -1.18 -0.04 19.54
N HIS A 87 -2.41 -0.23 20.01
CA HIS A 87 -3.60 0.44 19.45
C HIS A 87 -3.43 1.96 19.41
N ASP A 88 -3.08 2.58 20.54
CA ASP A 88 -2.97 4.03 20.64
C ASP A 88 -1.94 4.60 19.67
N LYS A 89 -0.75 3.99 19.56
CA LYS A 89 0.28 4.41 18.63
C LYS A 89 -0.18 4.29 17.18
N ILE A 90 -0.87 3.20 16.83
CA ILE A 90 -1.42 2.98 15.50
C ILE A 90 -2.47 4.04 15.18
N MET A 91 -3.39 4.33 16.09
CA MET A 91 -4.42 5.35 15.91
C MET A 91 -3.83 6.75 15.82
N GLN A 92 -2.83 7.08 16.64
CA GLN A 92 -2.13 8.37 16.56
C GLN A 92 -1.55 8.62 15.18
N VAL A 93 -0.86 7.65 14.59
CA VAL A 93 -0.26 7.82 13.27
C VAL A 93 -1.30 7.73 12.16
N ASN A 94 -2.08 6.65 12.13
CA ASN A 94 -2.90 6.32 10.95
C ASN A 94 -4.21 7.12 10.89
N TYR A 95 -4.78 7.46 12.04
CA TYR A 95 -6.02 8.24 12.10
C TYR A 95 -5.75 9.71 12.39
N PHE A 96 -5.14 10.05 13.53
CA PHE A 96 -4.91 11.46 13.88
C PHE A 96 -3.89 12.15 12.98
N GLY A 97 -2.89 11.41 12.46
CA GLY A 97 -2.02 11.93 11.40
C GLY A 97 -2.80 12.30 10.14
N THR A 98 -3.79 11.46 9.74
CA THR A 98 -4.70 11.77 8.63
C THR A 98 -5.58 12.98 8.93
N VAL A 99 -6.11 13.11 10.17
CA VAL A 99 -6.86 14.30 10.62
C VAL A 99 -6.03 15.57 10.43
N ASN A 100 -4.77 15.56 10.90
CA ASN A 100 -3.89 16.73 10.80
C ASN A 100 -3.64 17.15 9.35
N LEU A 101 -3.42 16.19 8.46
CA LEU A 101 -3.24 16.46 7.03
C LEU A 101 -4.49 17.08 6.40
N LEU A 102 -5.66 16.49 6.66
CA LEU A 102 -6.93 16.97 6.09
C LEU A 102 -7.28 18.38 6.60
N LEU A 103 -7.15 18.63 7.90
CA LEU A 103 -7.38 19.97 8.46
C LEU A 103 -6.42 21.03 7.90
N ALA A 104 -5.16 20.67 7.67
CA ALA A 104 -4.20 21.58 7.03
C ALA A 104 -4.55 21.89 5.56
N LEU A 105 -5.31 21.01 4.90
CA LEU A 105 -5.75 21.13 3.51
C LEU A 105 -7.14 21.77 3.35
N GLU A 106 -7.84 22.09 4.45
CA GLU A 106 -9.21 22.62 4.43
C GLU A 106 -9.37 23.81 3.47
N ASP A 107 -8.50 24.82 3.60
CA ASP A 107 -8.50 26.03 2.81
C ASP A 107 -7.61 25.96 1.53
N ILE A 108 -7.02 24.81 1.26
CA ILE A 108 -6.15 24.62 0.08
C ILE A 108 -6.97 24.06 -1.07
N ASP A 109 -6.86 24.68 -2.23
CA ASP A 109 -7.43 24.15 -3.46
C ASP A 109 -6.46 23.10 -4.05
N TYR A 110 -6.83 21.82 -3.89
CA TYR A 110 -6.05 20.70 -4.39
C TYR A 110 -6.88 19.80 -5.32
N ASP A 111 -6.19 19.12 -6.23
CA ASP A 111 -6.83 18.29 -7.25
C ASP A 111 -7.34 16.97 -6.67
N ASN A 112 -6.51 16.28 -5.84
CA ASN A 112 -6.86 14.98 -5.27
C ASN A 112 -6.03 14.64 -4.01
N PHE A 113 -6.69 14.03 -3.03
CA PHE A 113 -6.07 13.40 -1.85
C PHE A 113 -6.13 11.88 -2.03
N VAL A 114 -5.01 11.27 -2.39
CA VAL A 114 -4.91 9.83 -2.65
C VAL A 114 -4.44 9.10 -1.39
N PHE A 115 -5.30 8.25 -0.84
CA PHE A 115 -5.05 7.51 0.39
C PHE A 115 -4.82 6.02 0.12
N THR A 116 -3.74 5.47 0.64
CA THR A 116 -3.52 4.03 0.63
C THR A 116 -4.16 3.37 1.84
N SER A 117 -5.23 2.62 1.58
CA SER A 117 -5.89 1.72 2.52
C SER A 117 -5.37 0.29 2.33
N THR A 118 -6.07 -0.70 2.82
CA THR A 118 -5.63 -2.10 2.84
C THR A 118 -6.78 -3.07 2.61
N SER A 119 -6.51 -4.22 2.00
CA SER A 119 -7.44 -5.33 1.92
C SER A 119 -7.78 -5.95 3.30
N GLU A 120 -6.96 -5.71 4.32
CA GLU A 120 -7.21 -6.22 5.68
C GLU A 120 -8.50 -5.66 6.32
N ILE A 121 -9.07 -4.58 5.78
CA ILE A 121 -10.35 -4.04 6.24
C ILE A 121 -11.52 -4.99 6.00
N TYR A 122 -11.40 -5.87 5.01
CA TYR A 122 -12.47 -6.83 4.69
C TYR A 122 -12.59 -7.96 5.72
N GLY A 123 -11.51 -8.28 6.45
CA GLY A 123 -11.52 -9.25 7.54
C GLY A 123 -12.08 -10.60 7.14
N SER A 124 -13.14 -11.04 7.81
CA SER A 124 -13.78 -12.35 7.61
C SER A 124 -14.88 -12.36 6.53
N ASN A 125 -15.02 -11.32 5.73
CA ASN A 125 -15.92 -11.33 4.58
C ASN A 125 -15.59 -12.48 3.61
N LYS A 126 -16.58 -12.90 2.82
CA LYS A 126 -16.39 -13.93 1.81
C LYS A 126 -15.73 -13.34 0.56
N ALA A 127 -14.56 -13.84 0.19
CA ALA A 127 -13.89 -13.47 -1.06
C ALA A 127 -14.63 -13.98 -2.32
N PRO A 128 -14.43 -13.35 -3.52
CA PRO A 128 -13.57 -12.21 -3.76
C PRO A 128 -14.14 -10.90 -3.18
N PHE A 129 -13.26 -10.07 -2.60
CA PHE A 129 -13.66 -8.82 -1.95
C PHE A 129 -13.94 -7.74 -2.98
N ASN A 130 -15.08 -7.06 -2.88
CA ASN A 130 -15.42 -5.89 -3.67
C ASN A 130 -15.62 -4.66 -2.79
N GLU A 131 -15.58 -3.47 -3.39
CA GLU A 131 -15.56 -2.20 -2.66
C GLU A 131 -16.87 -1.89 -1.91
N ASN A 132 -17.98 -2.54 -2.28
CA ASN A 132 -19.29 -2.35 -1.64
C ASN A 132 -19.47 -3.16 -0.35
N MET A 133 -18.54 -4.07 -0.06
CA MET A 133 -18.60 -4.88 1.17
C MET A 133 -18.36 -4.00 2.40
N LEU A 134 -19.14 -4.24 3.45
CA LEU A 134 -18.92 -3.60 4.74
C LEU A 134 -17.58 -4.05 5.33
N PRO A 135 -16.75 -3.11 5.81
CA PRO A 135 -15.52 -3.46 6.50
C PRO A 135 -15.77 -4.27 7.77
N LEU A 136 -14.98 -5.34 7.97
CA LEU A 136 -14.94 -6.17 9.18
C LEU A 136 -13.50 -6.25 9.71
N PRO A 137 -12.92 -5.13 10.16
CA PRO A 137 -11.51 -5.09 10.52
C PRO A 137 -11.19 -6.03 11.69
N ALA A 138 -10.12 -6.83 11.55
CA ALA A 138 -9.71 -7.85 12.52
C ALA A 138 -8.44 -7.50 13.30
N SER A 139 -7.92 -6.28 13.15
CA SER A 139 -6.72 -5.80 13.84
C SER A 139 -6.80 -4.30 14.12
N PRO A 140 -6.05 -3.77 15.12
CA PRO A 140 -5.96 -2.32 15.32
C PRO A 140 -5.50 -1.56 14.06
N TYR A 141 -4.61 -2.16 13.26
CA TYR A 141 -4.18 -1.58 11.99
C TYR A 141 -5.34 -1.46 10.98
N SER A 142 -6.05 -2.55 10.70
CA SER A 142 -7.19 -2.50 9.77
C SER A 142 -8.31 -1.60 10.28
N LEU A 143 -8.57 -1.58 11.60
CA LEU A 143 -9.52 -0.65 12.22
C LEU A 143 -9.11 0.81 11.98
N SER A 144 -7.84 1.16 12.19
CA SER A 144 -7.34 2.52 11.98
C SER A 144 -7.51 2.98 10.52
N LYS A 145 -7.34 2.06 9.55
CA LYS A 145 -7.56 2.35 8.13
C LYS A 145 -9.03 2.56 7.81
N VAL A 146 -9.94 1.77 8.39
CA VAL A 146 -11.41 1.99 8.27
C VAL A 146 -11.81 3.36 8.84
N CYS A 147 -11.29 3.72 10.01
CA CYS A 147 -11.55 5.03 10.61
C CYS A 147 -11.05 6.16 9.70
N ALA A 148 -9.86 6.03 9.13
CA ALA A 148 -9.31 7.02 8.19
C ALA A 148 -10.12 7.11 6.89
N GLU A 149 -10.57 5.98 6.30
CA GLU A 149 -11.46 6.01 5.12
C GLU A 149 -12.75 6.79 5.40
N ASN A 150 -13.39 6.55 6.54
CA ASN A 150 -14.62 7.26 6.92
C ASN A 150 -14.37 8.75 7.19
N LEU A 151 -13.26 9.08 7.86
CA LEU A 151 -12.84 10.46 8.07
C LEU A 151 -12.67 11.21 6.74
N ILE A 152 -11.95 10.62 5.78
CA ILE A 152 -11.70 11.22 4.45
C ILE A 152 -13.01 11.48 3.72
N LYS A 153 -13.93 10.52 3.70
CA LYS A 153 -15.26 10.68 3.08
C LYS A 153 -16.05 11.82 3.73
N THR A 154 -16.10 11.85 5.07
CA THR A 154 -16.80 12.90 5.83
C THR A 154 -16.19 14.26 5.56
N PHE A 155 -14.87 14.38 5.56
CA PHE A 155 -14.16 15.61 5.23
C PHE A 155 -14.47 16.08 3.80
N SER A 156 -14.39 15.16 2.84
CA SER A 156 -14.72 15.44 1.44
C SER A 156 -16.14 15.97 1.27
N GLU A 157 -17.11 15.33 1.91
CA GLU A 157 -18.51 15.75 1.85
C GLU A 157 -18.72 17.15 2.48
N THR A 158 -18.06 17.42 3.60
CA THR A 158 -18.17 18.69 4.33
C THR A 158 -17.54 19.85 3.58
N TYR A 159 -16.32 19.67 3.07
CA TYR A 159 -15.51 20.73 2.47
C TYR A 159 -15.47 20.70 0.94
N LYS A 160 -16.22 19.78 0.31
CA LYS A 160 -16.29 19.60 -1.15
C LYS A 160 -14.91 19.39 -1.77
N LYS A 161 -14.10 18.54 -1.15
CA LYS A 161 -12.74 18.20 -1.55
C LYS A 161 -12.67 16.81 -2.17
N ASN A 162 -11.81 16.63 -3.16
CA ASN A 162 -11.67 15.35 -3.85
C ASN A 162 -10.74 14.40 -3.09
N TYR A 163 -11.08 13.10 -3.15
CA TYR A 163 -10.23 12.03 -2.65
C TYR A 163 -10.25 10.82 -3.59
N THR A 164 -9.26 9.96 -3.44
CA THR A 164 -9.28 8.59 -3.95
C THR A 164 -8.74 7.65 -2.88
N ILE A 165 -9.43 6.57 -2.60
CA ILE A 165 -8.98 5.54 -1.66
C ILE A 165 -8.59 4.29 -2.45
N LEU A 166 -7.34 3.85 -2.30
CA LEU A 166 -6.85 2.61 -2.89
C LEU A 166 -6.66 1.56 -1.79
N ARG A 167 -7.47 0.51 -1.82
CA ARG A 167 -7.35 -0.66 -0.93
C ARG A 167 -6.36 -1.64 -1.53
N LEU A 168 -5.12 -1.55 -1.05
CA LEU A 168 -4.02 -2.36 -1.57
C LEU A 168 -4.10 -3.79 -1.04
N PHE A 169 -3.96 -4.76 -1.92
CA PHE A 169 -3.77 -6.17 -1.59
C PHE A 169 -2.28 -6.47 -1.38
N ASN A 170 -1.91 -7.75 -1.23
CA ASN A 170 -0.51 -8.03 -0.99
C ASN A 170 0.32 -7.68 -2.24
N PHE A 171 1.46 -7.10 -2.02
CA PHE A 171 2.39 -6.77 -3.09
C PHE A 171 3.83 -7.07 -2.68
N PHE A 172 4.68 -7.22 -3.66
CA PHE A 172 6.10 -7.48 -3.47
C PHE A 172 6.91 -6.81 -4.58
N GLY A 173 8.23 -6.80 -4.41
CA GLY A 173 9.16 -6.31 -5.41
C GLY A 173 10.59 -6.32 -4.88
N LYS A 174 11.51 -5.87 -5.72
CA LYS A 174 12.95 -5.77 -5.38
C LYS A 174 13.18 -4.88 -4.16
N ASN A 175 14.17 -5.23 -3.36
CA ASN A 175 14.57 -4.46 -2.18
C ASN A 175 13.48 -4.29 -1.11
N MET A 176 12.45 -5.12 -1.14
CA MET A 176 11.49 -5.19 -0.04
C MET A 176 12.14 -5.84 1.18
N SER A 177 11.79 -5.35 2.38
CA SER A 177 12.36 -5.84 3.64
C SER A 177 12.12 -7.35 3.84
N ASP A 178 13.13 -8.05 4.37
CA ASP A 178 13.07 -9.46 4.75
C ASP A 178 12.07 -9.76 5.88
N GLU A 179 11.41 -8.77 6.45
CA GLU A 179 10.30 -8.95 7.39
C GLU A 179 9.02 -9.47 6.71
N PHE A 180 8.93 -9.37 5.38
CA PHE A 180 7.80 -9.86 4.60
C PHE A 180 8.01 -11.27 4.08
N PHE A 181 6.91 -12.00 3.91
CA PHE A 181 6.91 -13.43 3.53
C PHE A 181 7.71 -13.71 2.25
N ILE A 182 7.46 -12.98 1.16
CA ILE A 182 8.11 -13.26 -0.14
C ILE A 182 9.62 -13.00 -0.08
N PRO A 183 10.12 -11.83 0.35
CA PRO A 183 11.57 -11.64 0.49
C PRO A 183 12.24 -12.67 1.39
N GLN A 184 11.63 -12.98 2.54
CA GLN A 184 12.15 -13.99 3.48
C GLN A 184 12.23 -15.38 2.84
N LEU A 185 11.19 -15.79 2.12
CA LEU A 185 11.16 -17.05 1.37
C LEU A 185 12.28 -17.10 0.32
N LEU A 186 12.34 -16.08 -0.54
CA LEU A 186 13.32 -16.03 -1.63
C LEU A 186 14.76 -16.04 -1.11
N LYS A 187 15.03 -15.32 -0.02
CA LYS A 187 16.35 -15.31 0.64
C LYS A 187 16.73 -16.69 1.15
N SER A 188 15.83 -17.38 1.87
CA SER A 188 16.09 -18.72 2.38
C SER A 188 16.32 -19.73 1.24
N LEU A 189 15.51 -19.62 0.16
CA LEU A 189 15.66 -20.49 -1.00
C LEU A 189 16.98 -20.26 -1.76
N LYS A 190 17.46 -19.02 -1.87
CA LYS A 190 18.75 -18.70 -2.50
C LYS A 190 19.94 -19.23 -1.71
N ASN A 191 19.84 -19.23 -0.39
CA ASN A 191 20.92 -19.65 0.50
C ASN A 191 20.90 -21.16 0.80
N ASP A 192 20.00 -21.93 0.20
CA ASP A 192 19.73 -23.34 0.54
C ASP A 192 19.46 -23.57 2.04
N GLU A 193 18.82 -22.57 2.70
CA GLU A 193 18.44 -22.64 4.10
C GLU A 193 17.02 -23.21 4.26
N THR A 194 16.75 -23.86 5.40
CA THR A 194 15.39 -24.34 5.73
C THR A 194 14.44 -23.18 5.95
N PHE A 195 13.35 -23.11 5.19
CA PHE A 195 12.30 -22.11 5.37
C PHE A 195 11.13 -22.69 6.17
N LYS A 196 10.87 -22.16 7.36
CA LYS A 196 9.76 -22.58 8.23
C LYS A 196 8.52 -21.73 7.95
N MET A 197 7.37 -22.36 7.73
CA MET A 197 6.11 -21.67 7.52
C MET A 197 4.92 -22.43 8.13
N THR A 198 3.73 -21.84 8.07
CA THR A 198 2.47 -22.53 8.37
C THR A 198 2.25 -23.64 7.34
N LYS A 199 1.14 -24.41 7.43
CA LYS A 199 0.81 -25.38 6.37
C LYS A 199 0.61 -24.69 4.99
N GLY A 200 0.42 -23.36 4.96
CA GLY A 200 0.34 -22.58 3.75
C GLY A 200 -0.98 -22.68 2.98
N GLU A 201 -2.05 -23.11 3.64
CA GLU A 201 -3.38 -23.33 3.03
C GLU A 201 -4.13 -22.01 2.73
N GLN A 202 -3.71 -20.91 3.39
CA GLN A 202 -4.32 -19.60 3.15
C GLN A 202 -3.98 -19.05 1.76
N GLU A 203 -4.97 -18.51 1.09
CA GLU A 203 -4.83 -17.91 -0.24
C GLU A 203 -4.53 -16.41 -0.18
N ARG A 204 -3.66 -15.96 -1.06
CA ARG A 204 -3.27 -14.54 -1.20
C ARG A 204 -3.26 -14.12 -2.66
N ASP A 205 -3.68 -12.90 -2.88
CA ASP A 205 -3.60 -12.19 -4.13
C ASP A 205 -2.33 -11.31 -4.10
N PHE A 206 -1.42 -11.55 -5.03
CA PHE A 206 -0.14 -10.84 -5.09
C PHE A 206 -0.04 -9.98 -6.33
N LEU A 207 0.45 -8.75 -6.16
CA LEU A 207 0.83 -7.84 -7.23
C LEU A 207 2.31 -7.49 -7.16
N TYR A 208 2.90 -7.21 -8.31
CA TYR A 208 4.22 -6.57 -8.35
C TYR A 208 4.11 -5.08 -8.03
N ILE A 209 5.15 -4.53 -7.41
CA ILE A 209 5.18 -3.14 -6.94
C ILE A 209 4.86 -2.13 -8.07
N ASP A 210 5.31 -2.38 -9.30
CA ASP A 210 5.09 -1.47 -10.42
C ASP A 210 3.62 -1.41 -10.85
N ASP A 211 2.83 -2.48 -10.65
CA ASP A 211 1.38 -2.43 -10.85
C ASP A 211 0.69 -1.59 -9.77
N ILE A 212 1.21 -1.61 -8.52
CA ILE A 212 0.72 -0.70 -7.47
C ILE A 212 1.03 0.76 -7.82
N ILE A 213 2.24 1.04 -8.30
CA ILE A 213 2.63 2.39 -8.76
C ILE A 213 1.74 2.84 -9.92
N GLN A 214 1.47 1.94 -10.89
CA GLN A 214 0.53 2.22 -11.97
C GLN A 214 -0.84 2.63 -11.43
N ALA A 215 -1.40 1.87 -10.47
CA ALA A 215 -2.71 2.17 -9.87
C ALA A 215 -2.72 3.56 -9.19
N LEU A 216 -1.65 3.91 -8.46
CA LEU A 216 -1.50 5.23 -7.85
C LEU A 216 -1.46 6.34 -8.91
N LEU A 217 -0.70 6.17 -9.99
CA LEU A 217 -0.60 7.17 -11.06
C LEU A 217 -1.92 7.32 -11.85
N LEU A 218 -2.71 6.27 -12.01
CA LEU A 218 -4.02 6.31 -12.68
C LEU A 218 -5.05 7.17 -11.93
N THR A 219 -4.82 7.50 -10.65
CA THR A 219 -5.70 8.41 -9.90
C THR A 219 -5.45 9.89 -10.22
N VAL A 220 -4.34 10.20 -10.89
CA VAL A 220 -3.92 11.56 -11.17
C VAL A 220 -4.59 12.08 -12.44
N ASN A 221 -5.09 13.32 -12.40
CA ASN A 221 -5.78 13.97 -13.53
C ASN A 221 -6.93 13.11 -14.11
N ASN A 222 -7.59 12.30 -13.28
CA ASN A 222 -8.63 11.38 -13.70
C ASN A 222 -9.93 11.66 -12.93
N GLU A 223 -10.91 12.22 -13.61
CA GLU A 223 -12.21 12.55 -13.00
C GLU A 223 -12.94 11.32 -12.45
N LYS A 224 -12.75 10.15 -13.07
CA LYS A 224 -13.36 8.90 -12.61
C LYS A 224 -12.73 8.33 -11.33
N ALA A 225 -11.56 8.86 -10.94
CA ALA A 225 -10.91 8.48 -9.70
C ALA A 225 -11.40 9.30 -8.50
N LYS A 226 -11.98 10.49 -8.75
CA LYS A 226 -12.39 11.40 -7.70
C LYS A 226 -13.58 10.86 -6.91
N ASN A 227 -13.47 10.94 -5.59
CA ASN A 227 -14.49 10.52 -4.61
C ASN A 227 -14.85 9.03 -4.70
N GLU A 228 -13.85 8.21 -5.09
CA GLU A 228 -14.02 6.79 -5.33
C GLU A 228 -13.05 5.93 -4.50
N ILE A 229 -13.45 4.68 -4.33
CA ILE A 229 -12.66 3.63 -3.68
C ILE A 229 -12.40 2.54 -4.70
N PHE A 230 -11.16 2.05 -4.76
CA PHE A 230 -10.76 0.97 -5.65
C PHE A 230 -9.95 -0.10 -4.93
N ASN A 231 -10.25 -1.35 -5.22
CA ASN A 231 -9.37 -2.47 -4.90
C ASN A 231 -8.21 -2.52 -5.89
N VAL A 232 -7.00 -2.58 -5.36
CA VAL A 232 -5.78 -2.75 -6.16
C VAL A 232 -5.24 -4.16 -5.91
N CYS A 233 -5.60 -5.07 -6.80
CA CYS A 233 -5.33 -6.51 -6.69
C CYS A 233 -5.18 -7.13 -8.10
N SER A 234 -4.59 -8.33 -8.17
CA SER A 234 -4.50 -9.07 -9.42
C SER A 234 -5.84 -9.69 -9.84
N GLY A 235 -6.68 -10.01 -8.85
CA GLY A 235 -7.92 -10.77 -9.04
C GLY A 235 -7.69 -12.28 -9.09
N ASN A 236 -6.46 -12.74 -8.86
CA ASN A 236 -6.09 -14.15 -8.80
C ASN A 236 -5.48 -14.47 -7.45
N SER A 237 -5.74 -15.66 -6.97
CA SER A 237 -5.16 -16.13 -5.71
C SER A 237 -4.30 -17.36 -5.91
N VAL A 238 -3.39 -17.55 -4.98
CA VAL A 238 -2.55 -18.73 -4.85
C VAL A 238 -2.42 -19.07 -3.38
N THR A 239 -2.39 -20.37 -3.02
CA THR A 239 -2.07 -20.76 -1.66
C THR A 239 -0.60 -20.40 -1.37
N LEU A 240 -0.30 -20.05 -0.12
CA LEU A 240 1.11 -19.77 0.25
C LEU A 240 1.99 -20.99 0.06
N LYS A 241 1.43 -22.21 0.20
CA LYS A 241 2.12 -23.47 -0.06
C LYS A 241 2.52 -23.59 -1.53
N ASP A 242 1.54 -23.45 -2.44
CA ASP A 242 1.81 -23.58 -3.88
C ASP A 242 2.76 -22.49 -4.37
N PHE A 243 2.60 -21.26 -3.86
CA PHE A 243 3.52 -20.16 -4.13
C PHE A 243 4.96 -20.49 -3.69
N ALA A 244 5.15 -21.04 -2.48
CA ALA A 244 6.48 -21.38 -1.97
C ALA A 244 7.12 -22.53 -2.76
N VAL A 245 6.33 -23.54 -3.13
CA VAL A 245 6.80 -24.67 -3.97
C VAL A 245 7.22 -24.17 -5.35
N GLU A 246 6.43 -23.29 -5.95
CA GLU A 246 6.73 -22.68 -7.25
C GLU A 246 8.01 -21.84 -7.20
N CYS A 247 8.19 -21.02 -6.16
CA CYS A 247 9.43 -20.24 -5.95
C CYS A 247 10.65 -21.17 -5.84
N LYS A 248 10.54 -22.25 -5.06
CA LYS A 248 11.61 -23.24 -4.94
C LYS A 248 11.96 -23.86 -6.30
N HIS A 249 10.96 -24.20 -7.09
CA HIS A 249 11.17 -24.75 -8.45
C HIS A 249 11.85 -23.76 -9.38
N ILE A 250 11.38 -22.50 -9.41
CA ILE A 250 11.96 -21.42 -10.24
C ILE A 250 13.42 -21.19 -9.90
N ILE A 251 13.78 -21.22 -8.62
CA ILE A 251 15.14 -20.97 -8.11
C ILE A 251 16.03 -22.22 -8.30
N SER A 252 15.42 -23.39 -8.51
CA SER A 252 16.12 -24.70 -8.47
C SER A 252 16.84 -24.95 -7.13
N SER A 253 16.23 -24.49 -6.04
CA SER A 253 16.81 -24.56 -4.69
C SER A 253 16.68 -25.96 -4.09
N ASN A 254 17.69 -26.38 -3.32
CA ASN A 254 17.66 -27.60 -2.52
C ASN A 254 17.08 -27.39 -1.11
N SER A 255 16.69 -26.16 -0.77
CA SER A 255 16.13 -25.82 0.54
C SER A 255 14.98 -26.73 0.94
N MET A 256 14.93 -27.09 2.21
CA MET A 256 13.74 -27.69 2.80
C MET A 256 12.71 -26.60 3.11
N ILE A 257 11.46 -26.79 2.68
CA ILE A 257 10.33 -25.99 3.15
C ILE A 257 9.59 -26.80 4.20
N ASP A 258 9.65 -26.33 5.45
CA ASP A 258 9.07 -27.01 6.60
C ASP A 258 7.62 -26.51 6.83
N PHE A 259 6.69 -27.19 6.16
CA PHE A 259 5.26 -26.88 6.23
C PHE A 259 4.67 -27.30 7.58
N GLY A 260 4.01 -26.36 8.26
CA GLY A 260 3.38 -26.59 9.57
C GLY A 260 4.33 -26.39 10.75
N ALA A 261 5.58 -25.99 10.52
CA ALA A 261 6.52 -25.63 11.58
C ALA A 261 6.08 -24.40 12.39
N LEU A 262 5.26 -23.53 11.80
CA LEU A 262 4.67 -22.38 12.46
C LEU A 262 3.15 -22.56 12.58
N PRO A 263 2.53 -22.13 13.71
CA PRO A 263 1.09 -22.14 13.83
C PRO A 263 0.45 -21.06 12.96
N TYR A 264 -0.81 -21.23 12.60
CA TYR A 264 -1.60 -20.16 12.02
C TYR A 264 -1.84 -19.05 13.07
N ARG A 265 -2.04 -17.83 12.58
CA ARG A 265 -2.46 -16.71 13.44
C ARG A 265 -3.90 -16.94 13.92
N GLU A 266 -4.19 -16.49 15.13
CA GLU A 266 -5.58 -16.36 15.54
C GLU A 266 -6.34 -15.46 14.56
N ASN A 267 -7.56 -15.83 14.23
CA ASN A 267 -8.39 -15.12 13.25
C ASN A 267 -7.71 -14.96 11.87
N GLU A 268 -7.04 -16.00 11.37
CA GLU A 268 -6.44 -16.00 10.03
C GLU A 268 -7.49 -15.69 8.96
N VAL A 269 -7.14 -14.79 8.02
CA VAL A 269 -7.95 -14.54 6.82
C VAL A 269 -7.56 -15.60 5.78
N TRP A 270 -8.41 -16.61 5.60
CA TRP A 270 -8.11 -17.75 4.74
C TRP A 270 -8.03 -17.38 3.27
N ASN A 271 -8.92 -16.51 2.82
CA ASN A 271 -9.06 -16.13 1.42
C ASN A 271 -8.94 -14.59 1.30
N MET A 272 -7.78 -14.09 0.88
CA MET A 272 -7.56 -12.65 0.65
C MET A 272 -7.39 -12.41 -0.85
N VAL A 273 -8.52 -12.43 -1.56
CA VAL A 273 -8.62 -12.24 -3.01
C VAL A 273 -9.54 -11.09 -3.29
N GLY A 274 -9.13 -10.19 -4.17
CA GLY A 274 -9.91 -9.00 -4.54
C GLY A 274 -10.59 -9.10 -5.89
N ASP A 275 -11.69 -8.37 -6.04
CA ASP A 275 -12.29 -8.06 -7.33
C ASP A 275 -11.72 -6.72 -7.82
N ASN A 276 -11.01 -6.75 -8.95
CA ASN A 276 -10.42 -5.58 -9.59
C ASN A 276 -11.23 -5.06 -10.79
N SER A 277 -12.46 -5.54 -10.97
CA SER A 277 -13.30 -5.17 -12.11
C SER A 277 -13.58 -3.67 -12.17
N LYS A 278 -13.77 -3.03 -11.01
CA LYS A 278 -14.04 -1.60 -10.91
C LYS A 278 -12.84 -0.77 -11.39
N ILE A 279 -11.64 -1.00 -10.85
CA ILE A 279 -10.45 -0.23 -11.23
C ILE A 279 -10.07 -0.47 -12.70
N LYS A 280 -10.26 -1.69 -13.22
CA LYS A 280 -10.07 -1.99 -14.64
C LYS A 280 -11.03 -1.20 -15.53
N ARG A 281 -12.32 -1.21 -15.20
CA ARG A 281 -13.37 -0.55 -15.99
C ARG A 281 -13.25 0.97 -15.95
N GLU A 282 -13.04 1.55 -14.75
CA GLU A 282 -13.08 3.00 -14.58
C GLU A 282 -11.74 3.67 -14.90
N LEU A 283 -10.62 3.07 -14.47
CA LEU A 283 -9.30 3.69 -14.59
C LEU A 283 -8.40 3.04 -15.66
N GLY A 284 -8.85 1.95 -16.27
CA GLY A 284 -8.05 1.23 -17.26
C GLY A 284 -6.85 0.49 -16.68
N PHE A 285 -6.89 0.15 -15.39
CA PHE A 285 -5.84 -0.60 -14.71
C PHE A 285 -5.59 -1.94 -15.39
N LYS A 286 -4.32 -2.33 -15.50
CA LYS A 286 -3.92 -3.62 -16.06
C LYS A 286 -2.89 -4.25 -15.14
N VAL A 287 -3.02 -5.55 -14.93
CA VAL A 287 -1.97 -6.34 -14.31
C VAL A 287 -0.97 -6.67 -15.42
N ASN A 288 0.22 -6.07 -15.37
CA ASN A 288 1.22 -6.17 -16.45
C ASN A 288 2.30 -7.17 -16.13
N PHE A 289 2.47 -7.54 -14.86
CA PHE A 289 3.58 -8.36 -14.42
C PHE A 289 3.09 -9.74 -13.97
N ASP A 290 3.61 -10.78 -14.61
CA ASP A 290 3.44 -12.15 -14.13
C ASP A 290 4.35 -12.38 -12.91
N VAL A 291 3.77 -12.88 -11.83
CA VAL A 291 4.49 -13.11 -10.56
C VAL A 291 5.67 -14.05 -10.74
N LYS A 292 5.52 -15.09 -11.58
CA LYS A 292 6.58 -16.09 -11.82
C LYS A 292 7.74 -15.49 -12.61
N GLU A 293 7.45 -14.66 -13.62
CA GLU A 293 8.47 -13.95 -14.39
C GLU A 293 9.26 -13.00 -13.51
N ILE A 294 8.58 -12.25 -12.65
CA ILE A 294 9.23 -11.33 -11.71
C ILE A 294 10.12 -12.08 -10.71
N ILE A 295 9.67 -13.22 -10.18
CA ILE A 295 10.51 -14.02 -9.27
C ILE A 295 11.79 -14.46 -9.98
N LYS A 296 11.71 -14.94 -11.25
CA LYS A 296 12.88 -15.27 -12.06
C LYS A 296 13.82 -14.05 -12.20
N GLU A 297 13.27 -12.88 -12.49
CA GLU A 297 14.05 -11.65 -12.64
C GLU A 297 14.74 -11.22 -11.32
N ILE A 298 14.03 -11.27 -10.19
CA ILE A 298 14.60 -10.94 -8.87
C ILE A 298 15.76 -11.87 -8.55
N VAL A 299 15.62 -13.16 -8.89
CA VAL A 299 16.64 -14.18 -8.56
C VAL A 299 17.84 -14.12 -9.50
N SER A 300 17.66 -13.80 -10.79
CA SER A 300 18.73 -13.83 -11.79
C SER A 300 19.68 -12.64 -11.76
N ARG A 301 19.31 -11.54 -11.08
CA ARG A 301 20.08 -10.28 -11.05
C ARG A 301 20.87 -10.04 -9.76
N ASP A 302 20.76 -10.93 -8.78
CA ASP A 302 21.58 -10.97 -7.57
C ASP A 302 22.61 -12.11 -7.65
#